data_02d6007157b0685383d1037a5f67a561
#
_entry.id   02d6007157b0685383d1037a5f67a561
#
_cell.length_a   1.000
_cell.length_b   1.000
_cell.length_c   1.000
_cell.angle_alpha   90.00
_cell.angle_beta   90.00
_cell.angle_gamma   90.00
#
_symmetry.space_group_name_H-M   'P 1'
#
loop_
_entity.id
_entity.type
_entity.pdbx_description
1 polymer ?
#
loop_
_entity_poly.entity_id
_entity_poly.type
_entity_poly.pdbx_seq_one_letter_code
_entity_poly.pdbx_strand_id
1 'polypeptide(L)'
;MGNPIVFGLLAVIAIGSAVGMLTSRNAVYSALFLVLNFATIGVFYIVLNAPFIAMVQITVYAGAIMVLFLFVIMLLGAEQLRGVNSEHWFHLGLSILLAGLLIVAFFIVLVMEGSTTSAAPMIDTSPTALGLRLFEGYNLPFLVTGVLLLSATIGVVIFGFSRKRGENV
;
A
#
# COMPACT_ATOMS: atom_id res chain seq x y z
N MET A 1 8.01 9.54 21.75
CA MET A 1 6.54 9.55 21.57
C MET A 1 6.22 10.60 20.52
N GLY A 2 5.61 10.22 19.40
CA GLY A 2 5.26 11.16 18.34
C GLY A 2 4.24 12.19 18.87
N ASN A 3 4.37 13.44 18.43
CA ASN A 3 3.45 14.51 18.81
C ASN A 3 2.03 14.12 18.31
N PRO A 4 1.01 14.01 19.20
CA PRO A 4 -0.34 13.59 18.82
C PRO A 4 -0.99 14.52 17.78
N ILE A 5 -0.58 15.78 17.74
CA ILE A 5 -1.05 16.76 16.74
C ILE A 5 -0.51 16.38 15.35
N VAL A 6 0.78 16.05 15.26
CA VAL A 6 1.40 15.62 13.99
C VAL A 6 0.77 14.32 13.49
N PHE A 7 0.54 13.37 14.40
CA PHE A 7 -0.14 12.12 14.07
C PHE A 7 -1.56 12.37 13.55
N GLY A 8 -2.33 13.21 14.23
CA GLY A 8 -3.69 13.56 13.82
C GLY A 8 -3.74 14.26 12.46
N LEU A 9 -2.81 15.20 12.19
CA LEU A 9 -2.71 15.85 10.89
C LEU A 9 -2.42 14.85 9.76
N LEU A 10 -1.45 13.96 9.96
CA LEU A 10 -1.12 12.92 8.99
C LEU A 10 -2.29 11.95 8.76
N ALA A 11 -3.03 11.60 9.82
CA ALA A 11 -4.20 10.75 9.71
C ALA A 11 -5.29 11.39 8.84
N VAL A 12 -5.53 12.69 9.00
CA VAL A 12 -6.48 13.44 8.17
C VAL A 12 -6.05 13.46 6.71
N ILE A 13 -4.75 13.67 6.43
CA ILE A 13 -4.21 13.64 5.06
C ILE A 13 -4.35 12.23 4.46
N ALA A 14 -4.03 11.18 5.22
CA ALA A 14 -4.14 9.80 4.75
C ALA A 14 -5.59 9.41 4.43
N ILE A 15 -6.52 9.74 5.31
CA ILE A 15 -7.95 9.48 5.09
C ILE A 15 -8.48 10.31 3.92
N GLY A 16 -8.13 11.59 3.85
CA GLY A 16 -8.53 12.49 2.77
C GLY A 16 -8.03 12.02 1.41
N SER A 17 -6.77 11.59 1.31
CA SER A 17 -6.20 11.03 0.08
C SER A 17 -6.85 9.70 -0.30
N ALA A 18 -7.16 8.82 0.65
CA ALA A 18 -7.86 7.57 0.39
C ALA A 18 -9.29 7.80 -0.13
N VAL A 19 -10.02 8.73 0.47
CA VAL A 19 -11.37 9.11 -0.01
C VAL A 19 -11.28 9.79 -1.37
N GLY A 20 -10.30 10.66 -1.59
CA GLY A 20 -10.04 11.31 -2.89
C GLY A 20 -9.77 10.29 -3.99
N MET A 21 -8.98 9.24 -3.70
CA MET A 21 -8.73 8.13 -4.61
C MET A 21 -10.02 7.41 -5.02
N LEU A 22 -10.88 7.09 -4.05
CA LEU A 22 -12.13 6.35 -4.30
C LEU A 22 -13.19 7.19 -5.04
N THR A 23 -13.21 8.50 -4.80
CA THR A 23 -14.19 9.41 -5.38
C THR A 23 -13.79 9.89 -6.77
N SER A 24 -12.50 9.79 -7.12
CA SER A 24 -11.98 10.24 -8.40
C SER A 24 -12.49 9.38 -9.56
N ARG A 25 -13.08 10.03 -10.57
CA ARG A 25 -13.54 9.37 -11.80
C ARG A 25 -12.45 9.18 -12.85
N ASN A 26 -11.32 9.84 -12.68
CA ASN A 26 -10.19 9.76 -13.58
C ASN A 26 -9.09 8.91 -12.94
N ALA A 27 -8.67 7.85 -13.65
CA ALA A 27 -7.69 6.90 -13.16
C ALA A 27 -6.34 7.57 -12.81
N VAL A 28 -5.92 8.60 -13.55
CA VAL A 28 -4.66 9.32 -13.27
C VAL A 28 -4.75 10.11 -11.97
N TYR A 29 -5.85 10.83 -11.73
CA TYR A 29 -6.05 11.54 -10.47
C TYR A 29 -6.19 10.59 -9.28
N SER A 30 -6.88 9.45 -9.47
CA SER A 30 -6.98 8.40 -8.45
C SER A 30 -5.59 7.88 -8.08
N ALA A 31 -4.74 7.61 -9.06
CA ALA A 31 -3.37 7.16 -8.83
C ALA A 31 -2.50 8.23 -8.15
N LEU A 32 -2.68 9.52 -8.46
CA LEU A 32 -1.98 10.61 -7.76
C LEU A 32 -2.38 10.69 -6.27
N PHE A 33 -3.66 10.51 -5.95
CA PHE A 33 -4.10 10.41 -4.55
C PHE A 33 -3.49 9.21 -3.84
N LEU A 34 -3.31 8.08 -4.54
CA LEU A 34 -2.65 6.90 -3.98
C LEU A 34 -1.16 7.15 -3.71
N VAL A 35 -0.46 7.87 -4.60
CA VAL A 35 0.93 8.31 -4.35
C VAL A 35 1.02 9.17 -3.10
N LEU A 36 0.11 10.15 -2.97
CA LEU A 36 0.04 11.02 -1.79
C LEU A 36 -0.22 10.21 -0.52
N ASN A 37 -1.10 9.22 -0.58
CA ASN A 37 -1.38 8.31 0.53
C ASN A 37 -0.13 7.52 0.94
N PHE A 38 0.59 6.91 -0.01
CA PHE A 38 1.81 6.16 0.28
C PHE A 38 2.94 7.05 0.82
N ALA A 39 3.07 8.28 0.32
CA ALA A 39 4.02 9.24 0.88
C ALA A 39 3.67 9.60 2.33
N THR A 40 2.39 9.81 2.62
CA THR A 40 1.90 10.08 3.98
C THR A 40 2.19 8.90 4.93
N ILE A 41 1.98 7.66 4.48
CA ILE A 41 2.33 6.45 5.24
C ILE A 41 3.85 6.40 5.49
N GLY A 42 4.67 6.77 4.52
CA GLY A 42 6.12 6.88 4.71
C GLY A 42 6.49 7.86 5.82
N VAL A 43 5.82 9.02 5.87
CA VAL A 43 6.02 10.00 6.97
C VAL A 43 5.52 9.43 8.31
N PHE A 44 4.42 8.68 8.34
CA PHE A 44 3.98 7.98 9.56
C PHE A 44 5.08 7.07 10.12
N TYR A 45 5.74 6.29 9.27
CA TYR A 45 6.83 5.41 9.71
C TYR A 45 8.00 6.19 10.32
N ILE A 46 8.32 7.40 9.79
CA ILE A 46 9.34 8.27 10.40
C ILE A 46 8.90 8.71 11.79
N VAL A 47 7.66 9.15 11.95
CA VAL A 47 7.09 9.60 13.23
C VAL A 47 7.05 8.46 14.27
N LEU A 48 6.87 7.22 13.80
CA LEU A 48 6.88 6.02 14.63
C LEU A 48 8.29 5.46 14.91
N ASN A 49 9.35 6.19 14.58
CA ASN A 49 10.74 5.75 14.73
C ASN A 49 11.11 4.48 13.96
N ALA A 50 10.50 4.28 12.79
CA ALA A 50 10.82 3.18 11.88
C ALA A 50 11.40 3.71 10.53
N PRO A 51 12.55 4.38 10.53
CA PRO A 51 13.09 5.08 9.36
C PRO A 51 13.43 4.13 8.20
N PHE A 52 13.86 2.90 8.49
CA PHE A 52 14.14 1.91 7.45
C PHE A 52 12.87 1.56 6.64
N ILE A 53 11.76 1.27 7.34
CA ILE A 53 10.50 0.95 6.69
C ILE A 53 9.96 2.17 5.92
N ALA A 54 10.15 3.38 6.46
CA ALA A 54 9.81 4.62 5.76
C ALA A 54 10.54 4.76 4.41
N MET A 55 11.84 4.50 4.39
CA MET A 55 12.64 4.52 3.16
C MET A 55 12.17 3.48 2.15
N VAL A 56 11.86 2.27 2.59
CA VAL A 56 11.29 1.21 1.74
C VAL A 56 9.93 1.64 1.19
N GLN A 57 9.06 2.21 2.03
CA GLN A 57 7.74 2.70 1.62
C GLN A 57 7.85 3.75 0.50
N ILE A 58 8.73 4.72 0.64
CA ILE A 58 8.90 5.79 -0.34
C ILE A 58 9.58 5.26 -1.61
N THR A 59 10.65 4.48 -1.47
CA THR A 59 11.43 4.04 -2.63
C THR A 59 10.70 2.99 -3.47
N VAL A 60 10.10 1.99 -2.82
CA VAL A 60 9.47 0.87 -3.52
C VAL A 60 8.01 1.20 -3.88
N TYR A 61 7.19 1.58 -2.88
CA TYR A 61 5.76 1.80 -3.13
C TYR A 61 5.48 3.11 -3.87
N ALA A 62 5.90 4.24 -3.33
CA ALA A 62 5.66 5.53 -3.97
C ALA A 62 6.57 5.77 -5.20
N GLY A 63 7.79 5.20 -5.20
CA GLY A 63 8.74 5.31 -6.30
C GLY A 63 8.51 4.27 -7.40
N ALA A 64 8.96 3.04 -7.19
CA ALA A 64 8.99 2.04 -8.27
C ALA A 64 7.59 1.58 -8.72
N ILE A 65 6.76 1.13 -7.77
CA ILE A 65 5.47 0.51 -8.10
C ILE A 65 4.49 1.56 -8.64
N MET A 66 4.38 2.72 -7.99
CA MET A 66 3.41 3.72 -8.40
C MET A 66 3.80 4.43 -9.69
N VAL A 67 5.10 4.65 -9.93
CA VAL A 67 5.56 5.21 -11.21
C VAL A 67 5.26 4.24 -12.36
N LEU A 68 5.52 2.94 -12.16
CA LEU A 68 5.15 1.93 -13.15
C LEU A 68 3.64 1.91 -13.39
N PHE A 69 2.84 1.95 -12.32
CA PHE A 69 1.38 1.95 -12.41
C PHE A 69 0.84 3.18 -13.14
N LEU A 70 1.35 4.38 -12.83
CA LEU A 70 1.01 5.61 -13.53
C LEU A 70 1.37 5.53 -15.02
N PHE A 71 2.55 5.00 -15.35
CA PHE A 71 2.98 4.82 -16.72
C PHE A 71 2.04 3.89 -17.49
N VAL A 72 1.65 2.75 -16.89
CA VAL A 72 0.71 1.81 -17.52
C VAL A 72 -0.66 2.45 -17.75
N ILE A 73 -1.20 3.16 -16.75
CA ILE A 73 -2.50 3.84 -16.89
C ILE A 73 -2.44 4.92 -18.00
N MET A 74 -1.35 5.66 -18.08
CA MET A 74 -1.18 6.66 -19.13
C MET A 74 -1.09 6.05 -20.53
N LEU A 75 -0.44 4.88 -20.68
CA LEU A 75 -0.33 4.18 -21.98
C LEU A 75 -1.65 3.53 -22.40
N LEU A 76 -2.41 2.97 -21.47
CA LEU A 76 -3.71 2.35 -21.78
C LEU A 76 -4.80 3.39 -22.06
N GLY A 77 -4.56 4.65 -21.73
CA GLY A 77 -5.57 5.71 -21.75
C GLY A 77 -6.48 5.63 -20.52
N ALA A 78 -6.79 6.76 -19.95
CA ALA A 78 -7.76 6.86 -18.86
C ALA A 78 -9.17 6.69 -19.45
N GLU A 79 -9.61 5.45 -19.66
CA GLU A 79 -10.99 5.15 -20.00
C GLU A 79 -11.85 5.62 -18.82
N GLN A 80 -12.64 6.67 -19.06
CA GLN A 80 -13.60 7.12 -18.05
C GLN A 80 -14.57 5.96 -17.84
N LEU A 81 -14.54 5.38 -16.65
CA LEU A 81 -15.54 4.42 -16.23
C LEU A 81 -16.91 5.12 -16.36
N ARG A 82 -17.57 4.92 -17.50
CA ARG A 82 -18.97 5.31 -17.68
C ARG A 82 -19.74 4.62 -16.58
N GLY A 83 -20.36 5.42 -15.74
CA GLY A 83 -21.11 4.90 -14.61
C GLY A 83 -22.04 3.79 -15.06
N VAL A 84 -21.84 2.62 -14.52
CA VAL A 84 -22.79 1.52 -14.64
C VAL A 84 -24.07 2.04 -13.99
N ASN A 85 -25.12 2.23 -14.78
CA ASN A 85 -26.46 2.51 -14.27
C ASN A 85 -26.84 1.34 -13.36
N SER A 86 -26.87 1.59 -12.08
CA SER A 86 -27.04 0.56 -11.09
C SER A 86 -28.43 0.60 -10.50
N GLU A 87 -29.19 -0.44 -10.77
CA GLU A 87 -30.27 -0.90 -9.88
C GLU A 87 -29.65 -1.55 -8.62
N HIS A 88 -28.79 -0.83 -7.89
CA HIS A 88 -27.95 -1.42 -6.85
C HIS A 88 -28.25 -0.92 -5.44
N TRP A 89 -29.50 -0.61 -5.15
CA TRP A 89 -29.86 -0.26 -3.77
C TRP A 89 -29.53 -1.38 -2.79
N PHE A 90 -29.72 -2.63 -3.20
CA PHE A 90 -29.37 -3.78 -2.37
C PHE A 90 -27.86 -3.87 -2.11
N HIS A 91 -27.02 -3.69 -3.14
CA HIS A 91 -25.57 -3.68 -2.99
C HIS A 91 -25.06 -2.49 -2.18
N LEU A 92 -25.68 -1.32 -2.32
CA LEU A 92 -25.37 -0.16 -1.52
C LEU A 92 -25.70 -0.40 -0.04
N GLY A 93 -26.86 -0.95 0.27
CA GLY A 93 -27.25 -1.31 1.63
C GLY A 93 -26.30 -2.32 2.27
N LEU A 94 -25.94 -3.37 1.53
CA LEU A 94 -25.00 -4.39 1.98
C LEU A 94 -23.60 -3.80 2.21
N SER A 95 -23.12 -2.91 1.33
CA SER A 95 -21.83 -2.25 1.47
C SER A 95 -21.76 -1.35 2.71
N ILE A 96 -22.80 -0.57 2.96
CA ILE A 96 -22.90 0.29 4.15
C ILE A 96 -22.95 -0.56 5.42
N LEU A 97 -23.69 -1.67 5.42
CA LEU A 97 -23.77 -2.58 6.54
C LEU A 97 -22.41 -3.21 6.85
N LEU A 98 -21.69 -3.71 5.82
CA LEU A 98 -20.35 -4.29 5.99
C LEU A 98 -19.34 -3.25 6.45
N ALA A 99 -19.35 -2.05 5.89
CA ALA A 99 -18.47 -0.95 6.32
C ALA A 99 -18.74 -0.56 7.78
N GLY A 100 -20.01 -0.44 8.16
CA GLY A 100 -20.41 -0.17 9.54
C GLY A 100 -19.95 -1.25 10.52
N LEU A 101 -20.10 -2.54 10.14
CA LEU A 101 -19.67 -3.67 10.94
C LEU A 101 -18.14 -3.67 11.12
N LEU A 102 -17.37 -3.35 10.08
CA LEU A 102 -15.92 -3.22 10.17
C LEU A 102 -15.49 -2.07 11.10
N ILE A 103 -16.16 -0.91 11.00
CA ILE A 103 -15.88 0.24 11.89
C ILE A 103 -16.17 -0.13 13.34
N VAL A 104 -17.31 -0.77 13.61
CA VAL A 104 -17.68 -1.22 14.97
C VAL A 104 -16.68 -2.25 15.49
N ALA A 105 -16.31 -3.25 14.68
CA ALA A 105 -15.33 -4.26 15.06
C ALA A 105 -13.97 -3.62 15.38
N PHE A 106 -13.51 -2.67 14.55
CA PHE A 106 -12.28 -1.92 14.80
C PHE A 106 -12.34 -1.13 16.11
N PHE A 107 -13.49 -0.49 16.40
CA PHE A 107 -13.66 0.27 17.64
C PHE A 107 -13.68 -0.63 18.88
N ILE A 108 -14.30 -1.82 18.77
CA ILE A 108 -14.30 -2.82 19.84
C ILE A 108 -12.87 -3.29 20.15
N VAL A 109 -12.06 -3.59 19.11
CA VAL A 109 -10.67 -3.99 19.27
C VAL A 109 -9.88 -2.88 19.97
N LEU A 110 -10.01 -1.63 19.54
CA LEU A 110 -9.31 -0.49 20.17
C LEU A 110 -9.68 -0.32 21.65
N VAL A 111 -10.95 -0.50 22.00
CA VAL A 111 -11.40 -0.37 23.40
C VAL A 111 -10.91 -1.55 24.23
N MET A 112 -10.90 -2.76 23.68
CA MET A 112 -10.43 -3.95 24.39
C MET A 112 -8.91 -3.96 24.57
N GLU A 113 -8.12 -3.53 23.56
CA GLU A 113 -6.66 -3.46 23.66
C GLU A 113 -6.18 -2.24 24.47
N GLY A 114 -6.95 -1.17 24.55
CA GLY A 114 -6.65 0.00 25.40
C GLY A 114 -6.51 -0.33 26.89
N SER A 115 -6.93 -1.54 27.31
CA SER A 115 -6.84 -2.00 28.70
C SER A 115 -5.59 -2.86 29.00
N THR A 116 -4.84 -3.26 27.99
CA THR A 116 -3.61 -4.05 28.14
C THR A 116 -2.40 -3.28 27.62
N THR A 117 -1.99 -2.25 28.35
CA THR A 117 -0.73 -1.55 28.10
C THR A 117 0.42 -2.43 28.60
N SER A 118 0.61 -3.58 28.00
CA SER A 118 1.87 -4.30 28.11
C SER A 118 2.86 -3.54 27.25
N ALA A 119 3.87 -2.91 27.87
CA ALA A 119 4.93 -2.26 27.14
C ALA A 119 5.53 -3.26 26.16
N ALA A 120 5.23 -3.09 24.87
CA ALA A 120 5.84 -3.92 23.84
C ALA A 120 7.37 -3.82 24.00
N PRO A 121 8.10 -4.95 23.99
CA PRO A 121 9.54 -4.92 24.08
C PRO A 121 10.08 -3.99 23.00
N MET A 122 10.98 -3.09 23.36
CA MET A 122 11.65 -2.20 22.39
C MET A 122 12.46 -3.07 21.44
N ILE A 123 11.86 -3.40 20.32
CA ILE A 123 12.53 -4.13 19.24
C ILE A 123 13.40 -3.10 18.50
N ASP A 124 14.69 -3.39 18.41
CA ASP A 124 15.58 -2.61 17.57
C ASP A 124 15.16 -2.76 16.10
N THR A 125 14.65 -1.67 15.53
CA THR A 125 14.20 -1.58 14.14
C THR A 125 15.27 -1.03 13.21
N SER A 126 16.54 -1.00 13.66
CA SER A 126 17.65 -0.58 12.81
C SER A 126 17.82 -1.53 11.61
N PRO A 127 18.29 -1.04 10.47
CA PRO A 127 18.54 -1.86 9.28
C PRO A 127 19.48 -3.04 9.58
N THR A 128 20.45 -2.82 10.47
CA THR A 128 21.43 -3.84 10.88
C THR A 128 20.77 -4.96 11.67
N ALA A 129 19.93 -4.62 12.67
CA ALA A 129 19.23 -5.61 13.47
C ALA A 129 18.26 -6.43 12.64
N LEU A 130 17.55 -5.79 11.69
CA LEU A 130 16.66 -6.46 10.74
C LEU A 130 17.45 -7.42 9.84
N GLY A 131 18.59 -6.97 9.31
CA GLY A 131 19.47 -7.81 8.49
C GLY A 131 19.96 -9.05 9.25
N LEU A 132 20.48 -8.89 10.46
CA LEU A 132 20.94 -10.02 11.28
C LEU A 132 19.80 -11.01 11.56
N ARG A 133 18.65 -10.56 11.97
CA ARG A 133 17.49 -11.43 12.21
C ARG A 133 17.05 -12.19 10.94
N LEU A 134 17.13 -11.53 9.79
CA LEU A 134 16.76 -12.15 8.52
C LEU A 134 17.68 -13.35 8.19
N PHE A 135 19.00 -13.21 8.46
CA PHE A 135 19.96 -14.27 8.19
C PHE A 135 20.07 -15.31 9.31
N GLU A 136 19.79 -14.98 10.57
CA GLU A 136 19.87 -15.90 11.69
C GLU A 136 18.62 -16.78 11.85
N GLY A 137 17.42 -16.20 11.66
CA GLY A 137 16.17 -16.88 11.97
C GLY A 137 15.19 -17.01 10.80
N TYR A 138 15.34 -16.19 9.75
CA TYR A 138 14.38 -16.09 8.65
C TYR A 138 15.01 -16.36 7.28
N ASN A 139 15.99 -17.24 7.23
CA ASN A 139 16.68 -17.63 5.99
C ASN A 139 15.73 -18.16 4.91
N LEU A 140 14.74 -18.97 5.29
CA LEU A 140 13.80 -19.56 4.35
C LEU A 140 12.91 -18.48 3.69
N PRO A 141 12.23 -17.59 4.40
CA PRO A 141 11.53 -16.45 3.80
C PRO A 141 12.43 -15.60 2.88
N PHE A 142 13.67 -15.35 3.28
CA PHE A 142 14.63 -14.61 2.48
C PHE A 142 14.92 -15.29 1.13
N LEU A 143 15.20 -16.60 1.15
CA LEU A 143 15.44 -17.36 -0.08
C LEU A 143 14.21 -17.42 -0.98
N VAL A 144 13.01 -17.59 -0.40
CA VAL A 144 11.75 -17.59 -1.16
C VAL A 144 11.52 -16.25 -1.85
N THR A 145 11.79 -15.13 -1.17
CA THR A 145 11.67 -13.80 -1.81
C THR A 145 12.69 -13.61 -2.94
N GLY A 146 13.90 -14.14 -2.78
CA GLY A 146 14.91 -14.14 -3.85
C GLY A 146 14.45 -14.92 -5.09
N VAL A 147 13.89 -16.12 -4.90
CA VAL A 147 13.32 -16.92 -6.00
C VAL A 147 12.14 -16.22 -6.65
N LEU A 148 11.28 -15.55 -5.86
CA LEU A 148 10.16 -14.77 -6.38
C LEU A 148 10.63 -13.63 -7.30
N LEU A 149 11.64 -12.88 -6.87
CA LEU A 149 12.22 -11.80 -7.67
C LEU A 149 12.86 -12.32 -8.96
N LEU A 150 13.58 -13.45 -8.87
CA LEU A 150 14.16 -14.11 -10.04
C LEU A 150 13.07 -14.54 -11.02
N SER A 151 12.03 -15.21 -10.54
CA SER A 151 10.86 -15.61 -11.34
C SER A 151 10.19 -14.44 -12.03
N ALA A 152 9.97 -13.34 -11.30
CA ALA A 152 9.37 -12.12 -11.85
C ALA A 152 10.25 -11.54 -12.97
N THR A 153 11.56 -11.46 -12.75
CA THR A 153 12.51 -10.95 -13.76
C THR A 153 12.51 -11.81 -15.02
N ILE A 154 12.57 -13.15 -14.88
CA ILE A 154 12.48 -14.08 -16.01
C ILE A 154 11.16 -13.91 -16.75
N GLY A 155 10.04 -13.77 -16.03
CA GLY A 155 8.73 -13.54 -16.62
C GLY A 155 8.71 -12.29 -17.52
N VAL A 156 9.20 -11.16 -17.02
CA VAL A 156 9.28 -9.91 -17.79
C VAL A 156 10.12 -10.08 -19.06
N VAL A 157 11.26 -10.76 -18.95
CA VAL A 157 12.15 -11.00 -20.09
C VAL A 157 11.46 -11.87 -21.16
N ILE A 158 10.83 -12.98 -20.76
CA ILE A 158 10.14 -13.90 -21.70
C ILE A 158 9.01 -13.17 -22.43
N PHE A 159 8.18 -12.41 -21.71
CA PHE A 159 7.09 -11.65 -22.33
C PHE A 159 7.61 -10.55 -23.23
N GLY A 160 8.71 -9.89 -22.88
CA GLY A 160 9.35 -8.88 -23.71
C GLY A 160 9.91 -9.41 -25.03
N PHE A 161 10.52 -10.61 -25.02
CA PHE A 161 11.07 -11.25 -26.24
C PHE A 161 10.01 -11.88 -27.13
N SER A 162 8.91 -12.41 -26.57
CA SER A 162 7.84 -13.05 -27.35
C SER A 162 7.21 -12.11 -28.39
N ARG A 163 7.15 -10.82 -28.08
CA ARG A 163 6.57 -9.81 -28.97
C ARG A 163 7.38 -9.57 -30.25
N LYS A 164 8.70 -9.72 -30.22
CA LYS A 164 9.56 -9.54 -31.41
C LYS A 164 9.47 -10.66 -32.43
N ARG A 165 8.98 -11.85 -32.06
CA ARG A 165 8.91 -13.00 -32.95
C ARG A 165 7.65 -13.05 -33.81
N GLY A 166 6.60 -12.29 -33.44
CA GLY A 166 5.35 -12.20 -34.22
C GLY A 166 5.34 -11.16 -35.34
N GLU A 167 6.37 -10.30 -35.43
CA GLU A 167 6.44 -9.20 -36.41
C GLU A 167 7.24 -9.56 -37.67
N ASN A 168 7.81 -10.77 -37.73
CA ASN A 168 8.62 -11.27 -38.84
C ASN A 168 7.99 -12.51 -39.55
N VAL A 169 6.64 -12.62 -39.56
CA VAL A 169 5.93 -13.64 -40.35
C VAL A 169 4.90 -12.96 -41.26
#